data_61213d2d40a1fccea40847df54ec1f4c
#
_entry.id   61213d2d40a1fccea40847df54ec1f4c
#
_cell.length_a   1.000
_cell.length_b   1.000
_cell.length_c   1.000
_cell.angle_alpha   90.00
_cell.angle_beta   90.00
_cell.angle_gamma   90.00
#
_symmetry.space_group_name_H-M   'P 1'
#
loop_
_entity.id
_entity.type
_entity.pdbx_description
1 polymer ?
#
loop_
_entity_poly.entity_id
_entity_poly.type
_entity_poly.pdbx_seq_one_letter_code
_entity_poly.pdbx_strand_id
1 'polypeptide(L)'
;MMEYDPALGLPFAYEPQVPAITLNQILSEAGLRQLHCAETEKYAHVTSFFNGGCPEPLAGEDHILIPSPKVATYDLKPAMSAPKVADTLVAALGSEQYDFIVANFANGDMVGHTGVRHAVIEAVEVLDREVGKVLDAAVANGYTAVVSADHGNCDLMVDPVTDEPHTQHTTNPVPCLIVDDRHWLLAEFGGLADIAPTLLRLMGLEQPLEMQGRSLLVRELDQPALPTLANLNAA
;
A
#
# COMPACT_ATOMS: atom_id res chain seq x y z
N MET A 1 11.61 -22.19 -5.67
CA MET A 1 10.39 -22.65 -4.97
C MET A 1 10.66 -22.55 -3.48
N MET A 2 9.81 -21.85 -2.77
CA MET A 2 9.84 -21.66 -1.33
C MET A 2 9.02 -22.75 -0.64
N GLU A 3 9.17 -22.89 0.66
CA GLU A 3 8.29 -23.68 1.49
C GLU A 3 6.92 -22.96 1.58
N TYR A 4 5.86 -23.63 1.16
CA TYR A 4 4.50 -23.07 1.22
C TYR A 4 3.78 -23.41 2.52
N ASP A 5 4.03 -24.63 3.03
CA ASP A 5 3.42 -25.12 4.26
C ASP A 5 4.40 -26.14 4.89
N PRO A 6 4.95 -25.84 6.06
CA PRO A 6 5.85 -26.75 6.77
C PRO A 6 5.23 -28.11 7.07
N ALA A 7 3.89 -28.20 7.23
CA ALA A 7 3.19 -29.46 7.50
C ALA A 7 3.25 -30.44 6.32
N LEU A 8 3.54 -29.97 5.11
CA LEU A 8 3.66 -30.83 3.93
C LEU A 8 4.99 -31.59 3.89
N GLY A 9 6.02 -31.14 4.59
CA GLY A 9 7.35 -31.77 4.64
C GLY A 9 8.00 -31.92 3.25
N LEU A 10 7.69 -31.08 2.29
CA LEU A 10 8.22 -31.13 0.94
C LEU A 10 9.57 -30.42 0.83
N PRO A 11 10.50 -30.90 -0.01
CA PRO A 11 11.76 -30.20 -0.24
C PRO A 11 11.51 -28.87 -0.96
N PHE A 12 12.23 -27.82 -0.55
CA PHE A 12 12.21 -26.51 -1.16
C PHE A 12 13.63 -26.06 -1.55
N ALA A 13 13.75 -25.17 -2.53
CA ALA A 13 15.04 -24.73 -3.06
C ALA A 13 15.63 -23.55 -2.28
N TYR A 14 14.78 -22.75 -1.65
CA TYR A 14 15.17 -21.56 -0.88
C TYR A 14 14.48 -21.60 0.47
N GLU A 15 15.25 -21.42 1.52
CA GLU A 15 14.74 -21.27 2.88
C GLU A 15 13.96 -19.96 3.02
N PRO A 16 12.85 -19.95 3.79
CA PRO A 16 12.18 -18.70 4.15
C PRO A 16 13.16 -17.76 4.86
N GLN A 17 13.31 -16.55 4.34
CA GLN A 17 14.12 -15.53 4.99
C GLN A 17 13.21 -14.64 5.84
N VAL A 18 13.41 -14.69 7.15
CA VAL A 18 12.71 -13.79 8.07
C VAL A 18 13.60 -12.55 8.24
N PRO A 19 13.12 -11.34 7.97
CA PRO A 19 13.88 -10.13 8.21
C PRO A 19 14.22 -10.00 9.70
N ALA A 20 15.42 -9.53 9.99
CA ALA A 20 15.89 -9.37 11.36
C ALA A 20 15.08 -8.34 12.15
N ILE A 21 14.54 -7.33 11.45
CA ILE A 21 13.68 -6.29 11.99
C ILE A 21 12.69 -5.81 10.93
N THR A 22 11.46 -5.52 11.33
CA THR A 22 10.41 -4.95 10.48
C THR A 22 10.06 -3.53 10.92
N LEU A 23 9.40 -2.78 10.04
CA LEU A 23 8.86 -1.45 10.39
C LEU A 23 7.95 -1.54 11.62
N ASN A 24 7.05 -2.53 11.64
CA ASN A 24 6.07 -2.70 12.73
C ASN A 24 6.74 -2.97 14.08
N GLN A 25 7.85 -3.71 14.10
CA GLN A 25 8.64 -3.92 15.31
C GLN A 25 9.19 -2.61 15.85
N ILE A 26 9.76 -1.77 14.98
CA ILE A 26 10.30 -0.46 15.38
C ILE A 26 9.19 0.41 15.97
N LEU A 27 8.02 0.44 15.32
CA LEU A 27 6.87 1.21 15.80
C LEU A 27 6.35 0.67 17.14
N SER A 28 6.27 -0.66 17.29
CA SER A 28 5.86 -1.32 18.54
C SER A 28 6.85 -1.04 19.69
N GLU A 29 8.16 -1.13 19.43
CA GLU A 29 9.22 -0.81 20.41
C GLU A 29 9.23 0.67 20.80
N ALA A 30 8.83 1.56 19.89
CA ALA A 30 8.63 2.98 20.16
C ALA A 30 7.33 3.26 20.94
N GLY A 31 6.50 2.24 21.22
CA GLY A 31 5.23 2.37 21.92
C GLY A 31 4.12 2.99 21.08
N LEU A 32 4.27 3.03 19.78
CA LEU A 32 3.31 3.60 18.84
C LEU A 32 2.17 2.61 18.51
N ARG A 33 0.97 3.15 18.39
CA ARG A 33 -0.20 2.36 18.04
C ARG A 33 -0.36 2.26 16.52
N GLN A 34 -0.63 1.05 16.05
CA GLN A 34 -0.70 0.70 14.64
C GLN A 34 -2.06 0.10 14.28
N LEU A 35 -2.58 0.45 13.10
CA LEU A 35 -3.73 -0.21 12.49
C LEU A 35 -3.35 -0.80 11.14
N HIS A 36 -3.69 -2.06 10.93
CA HIS A 36 -3.54 -2.78 9.67
C HIS A 36 -4.91 -3.16 9.13
N CYS A 37 -5.27 -2.65 7.95
CA CYS A 37 -6.59 -2.84 7.38
C CYS A 37 -6.52 -3.24 5.90
N ALA A 38 -7.19 -4.32 5.55
CA ALA A 38 -7.41 -4.70 4.16
C ALA A 38 -8.64 -5.61 4.03
N GLU A 39 -9.10 -5.79 2.80
CA GLU A 39 -10.07 -6.84 2.53
C GLU A 39 -9.39 -8.23 2.40
N THR A 40 -10.19 -9.31 2.44
CA THR A 40 -9.73 -10.71 2.57
C THR A 40 -8.54 -11.03 1.66
N GLU A 41 -8.58 -10.64 0.38
CA GLU A 41 -7.55 -11.01 -0.61
C GLU A 41 -6.18 -10.39 -0.34
N LYS A 42 -6.12 -9.29 0.40
CA LYS A 42 -4.88 -8.57 0.70
C LYS A 42 -4.59 -8.45 2.21
N TYR A 43 -5.37 -9.15 3.04
CA TYR A 43 -5.18 -9.08 4.48
C TYR A 43 -3.81 -9.58 4.94
N ALA A 44 -3.36 -10.73 4.42
CA ALA A 44 -2.03 -11.23 4.74
C ALA A 44 -0.90 -10.30 4.32
N HIS A 45 -1.10 -9.51 3.25
CA HIS A 45 -0.09 -8.58 2.74
C HIS A 45 0.19 -7.43 3.72
N VAL A 46 -0.84 -6.94 4.41
CA VAL A 46 -0.69 -5.89 5.42
C VAL A 46 -0.51 -6.41 6.84
N THR A 47 -0.61 -7.71 7.09
CA THR A 47 -0.44 -8.33 8.41
C THR A 47 0.77 -9.25 8.44
N SER A 48 0.59 -10.56 8.28
CA SER A 48 1.67 -11.54 8.43
C SER A 48 2.87 -11.28 7.51
N PHE A 49 2.65 -10.88 6.24
CA PHE A 49 3.77 -10.61 5.33
C PHE A 49 4.49 -9.32 5.72
N PHE A 50 3.73 -8.29 6.10
CA PHE A 50 4.28 -7.03 6.57
C PHE A 50 5.04 -7.20 7.89
N ASN A 51 4.66 -8.19 8.71
CA ASN A 51 5.33 -8.61 9.94
C ASN A 51 6.46 -9.65 9.72
N GLY A 52 6.97 -9.73 8.49
CA GLY A 52 8.09 -10.65 8.19
C GLY A 52 7.74 -12.13 8.30
N GLY A 53 6.47 -12.50 8.10
CA GLY A 53 5.96 -13.87 8.19
C GLY A 53 5.32 -14.22 9.53
N CYS A 54 5.32 -13.31 10.52
CA CYS A 54 4.65 -13.52 11.81
C CYS A 54 3.16 -13.18 11.70
N PRO A 55 2.23 -14.12 11.97
CA PRO A 55 0.80 -13.85 11.89
C PRO A 55 0.24 -13.12 13.12
N GLU A 56 0.95 -13.17 14.24
CA GLU A 56 0.49 -12.58 15.49
C GLU A 56 0.73 -11.07 15.51
N PRO A 57 -0.27 -10.26 15.93
CA PRO A 57 -0.10 -8.83 16.10
C PRO A 57 0.98 -8.50 17.13
N LEU A 58 1.77 -7.46 16.86
CA LEU A 58 2.72 -6.91 17.82
C LEU A 58 2.00 -6.07 18.88
N ALA A 59 2.73 -5.71 19.94
CA ALA A 59 2.18 -4.81 20.96
C ALA A 59 1.79 -3.46 20.35
N GLY A 60 0.54 -3.03 20.55
CA GLY A 60 0.00 -1.80 19.98
C GLY A 60 -0.52 -1.92 18.54
N GLU A 61 -0.53 -3.11 17.97
CA GLU A 61 -0.97 -3.37 16.60
C GLU A 61 -2.39 -3.98 16.59
N ASP A 62 -3.32 -3.31 15.93
CA ASP A 62 -4.69 -3.75 15.71
C ASP A 62 -4.88 -4.16 14.23
N HIS A 63 -5.54 -5.30 14.00
CA HIS A 63 -5.84 -5.81 12.67
C HIS A 63 -7.34 -5.73 12.36
N ILE A 64 -7.72 -5.16 11.22
CA ILE A 64 -9.11 -5.13 10.75
C ILE A 64 -9.22 -5.83 9.40
N LEU A 65 -9.94 -6.94 9.38
CA LEU A 65 -10.30 -7.67 8.16
C LEU A 65 -11.66 -7.22 7.65
N ILE A 66 -11.70 -6.74 6.41
CA ILE A 66 -12.95 -6.46 5.70
C ILE A 66 -13.24 -7.65 4.77
N PRO A 67 -14.39 -8.35 4.87
CA PRO A 67 -14.69 -9.44 3.97
C PRO A 67 -14.78 -9.00 2.51
N SER A 68 -14.04 -9.66 1.61
CA SER A 68 -14.18 -9.49 0.18
C SER A 68 -15.52 -10.01 -0.32
N PRO A 69 -16.08 -9.50 -1.43
CA PRO A 69 -17.34 -9.97 -1.98
C PRO A 69 -17.21 -11.41 -2.46
N LYS A 70 -18.25 -12.23 -2.17
CA LYS A 70 -18.33 -13.63 -2.61
C LYS A 70 -18.86 -13.70 -4.04
N VAL A 71 -17.99 -13.49 -5.02
CA VAL A 71 -18.26 -13.60 -6.46
C VAL A 71 -17.34 -14.62 -7.11
N ALA A 72 -17.67 -15.12 -8.29
CA ALA A 72 -16.82 -16.09 -8.98
C ALA A 72 -15.52 -15.46 -9.46
N THR A 73 -15.59 -14.24 -9.99
CA THR A 73 -14.45 -13.42 -10.43
C THR A 73 -14.74 -11.95 -10.11
N TYR A 74 -13.72 -11.13 -9.87
CA TYR A 74 -13.89 -9.78 -9.37
C TYR A 74 -14.30 -8.74 -10.43
N ASP A 75 -14.25 -9.10 -11.71
CA ASP A 75 -14.89 -8.31 -12.79
C ASP A 75 -16.41 -8.21 -12.64
N LEU A 76 -17.06 -9.15 -11.94
CA LEU A 76 -18.48 -9.10 -11.60
C LEU A 76 -18.81 -8.08 -10.50
N LYS A 77 -17.81 -7.61 -9.76
CA LYS A 77 -17.95 -6.59 -8.71
C LYS A 77 -16.66 -5.78 -8.55
N PRO A 78 -16.31 -4.90 -9.51
CA PRO A 78 -15.03 -4.18 -9.54
C PRO A 78 -14.78 -3.27 -8.33
N ALA A 79 -15.84 -2.77 -7.69
CA ALA A 79 -15.73 -2.00 -6.45
C ALA A 79 -15.20 -2.84 -5.27
N MET A 80 -15.28 -4.16 -5.34
CA MET A 80 -14.91 -5.08 -4.27
C MET A 80 -15.42 -4.58 -2.90
N SER A 81 -14.55 -4.47 -1.91
CA SER A 81 -14.90 -3.90 -0.60
C SER A 81 -14.21 -2.55 -0.34
N ALA A 82 -13.66 -1.90 -1.38
CA ALA A 82 -12.94 -0.62 -1.23
C ALA A 82 -13.72 0.45 -0.46
N PRO A 83 -15.05 0.68 -0.68
CA PRO A 83 -15.79 1.65 0.11
C PRO A 83 -15.78 1.36 1.62
N LYS A 84 -15.88 0.07 2.01
CA LYS A 84 -15.85 -0.32 3.42
C LYS A 84 -14.46 -0.16 4.04
N VAL A 85 -13.41 -0.49 3.26
CA VAL A 85 -12.03 -0.24 3.67
C VAL A 85 -11.84 1.25 3.90
N ALA A 86 -12.24 2.10 2.96
CA ALA A 86 -12.14 3.55 3.09
C ALA A 86 -12.91 4.10 4.30
N ASP A 87 -14.17 3.68 4.50
CA ASP A 87 -14.98 4.11 5.65
C ASP A 87 -14.32 3.72 6.99
N THR A 88 -13.71 2.53 7.05
CA THR A 88 -12.97 2.06 8.23
C THR A 88 -11.73 2.93 8.49
N LEU A 89 -10.98 3.25 7.43
CA LEU A 89 -9.79 4.10 7.54
C LEU A 89 -10.15 5.53 7.94
N VAL A 90 -11.20 6.11 7.36
CA VAL A 90 -11.71 7.45 7.75
C VAL A 90 -12.09 7.48 9.23
N ALA A 91 -12.80 6.44 9.71
CA ALA A 91 -13.15 6.34 11.12
C ALA A 91 -11.91 6.21 12.03
N ALA A 92 -10.92 5.41 11.60
CA ALA A 92 -9.68 5.23 12.34
C ALA A 92 -8.85 6.54 12.42
N LEU A 93 -8.71 7.25 11.30
CA LEU A 93 -8.03 8.54 11.21
C LEU A 93 -8.67 9.59 12.15
N GLY A 94 -10.01 9.63 12.20
CA GLY A 94 -10.74 10.54 13.07
C GLY A 94 -10.78 10.13 14.57
N SER A 95 -10.30 8.93 14.90
CA SER A 95 -10.34 8.43 16.28
C SER A 95 -9.19 8.91 17.17
N GLU A 96 -8.12 9.44 16.58
CA GLU A 96 -6.87 9.82 17.25
C GLU A 96 -6.21 8.68 18.05
N GLN A 97 -6.52 7.41 17.69
CA GLN A 97 -6.03 6.25 18.41
C GLN A 97 -4.74 5.66 17.85
N TYR A 98 -4.42 5.98 16.61
CA TYR A 98 -3.31 5.34 15.88
C TYR A 98 -2.27 6.37 15.45
N ASP A 99 -1.01 6.01 15.62
CA ASP A 99 0.15 6.77 15.15
C ASP A 99 0.55 6.36 13.72
N PHE A 100 0.24 5.12 13.35
CA PHE A 100 0.51 4.54 12.05
C PHE A 100 -0.68 3.73 11.55
N ILE A 101 -1.04 3.91 10.29
CA ILE A 101 -2.10 3.14 9.63
C ILE A 101 -1.55 2.62 8.31
N VAL A 102 -1.61 1.31 8.10
CA VAL A 102 -1.32 0.68 6.81
C VAL A 102 -2.56 0.01 6.27
N ALA A 103 -2.83 0.25 4.99
CA ALA A 103 -3.97 -0.37 4.31
C ALA A 103 -3.62 -0.78 2.88
N ASN A 104 -4.32 -1.78 2.38
CA ASN A 104 -4.25 -2.19 0.99
C ASN A 104 -5.65 -2.21 0.37
N PHE A 105 -5.78 -1.61 -0.81
CA PHE A 105 -6.95 -1.67 -1.67
C PHE A 105 -6.70 -2.71 -2.76
N ALA A 106 -7.42 -3.81 -2.72
CA ALA A 106 -7.18 -4.98 -3.56
C ALA A 106 -7.64 -4.82 -5.02
N ASN A 107 -8.40 -3.79 -5.33
CA ASN A 107 -9.15 -3.65 -6.60
C ASN A 107 -8.24 -3.72 -7.83
N GLY A 108 -7.16 -2.94 -7.86
CA GLY A 108 -6.27 -2.86 -9.01
C GLY A 108 -5.70 -4.24 -9.37
N ASP A 109 -5.21 -4.97 -8.39
CA ASP A 109 -4.63 -6.29 -8.59
C ASP A 109 -5.69 -7.34 -8.93
N MET A 110 -6.70 -7.48 -8.07
CA MET A 110 -7.68 -8.57 -8.17
C MET A 110 -8.56 -8.47 -9.42
N VAL A 111 -8.98 -7.26 -9.81
CA VAL A 111 -9.74 -7.02 -11.02
C VAL A 111 -8.82 -7.05 -12.25
N GLY A 112 -7.59 -6.54 -12.12
CA GLY A 112 -6.57 -6.59 -13.16
C GLY A 112 -6.30 -8.01 -13.67
N HIS A 113 -6.22 -8.98 -12.77
CA HIS A 113 -6.03 -10.40 -13.12
C HIS A 113 -7.15 -11.00 -13.99
N THR A 114 -8.32 -10.36 -14.06
CA THR A 114 -9.42 -10.83 -14.91
C THR A 114 -9.20 -10.51 -16.40
N GLY A 115 -8.38 -9.51 -16.72
CA GLY A 115 -8.17 -9.01 -18.08
C GLY A 115 -9.39 -8.31 -18.68
N VAL A 116 -10.45 -8.08 -17.90
CA VAL A 116 -11.71 -7.46 -18.35
C VAL A 116 -11.59 -5.94 -18.28
N ARG A 117 -11.20 -5.31 -19.37
CA ARG A 117 -10.84 -3.88 -19.45
C ARG A 117 -11.85 -2.92 -18.82
N HIS A 118 -13.17 -3.09 -19.11
CA HIS A 118 -14.18 -2.18 -18.57
C HIS A 118 -14.32 -2.31 -17.05
N ALA A 119 -14.15 -3.53 -16.51
CA ALA A 119 -14.16 -3.76 -15.07
C ALA A 119 -12.92 -3.16 -14.39
N VAL A 120 -11.76 -3.23 -15.04
CA VAL A 120 -10.52 -2.58 -14.54
C VAL A 120 -10.69 -1.06 -14.49
N ILE A 121 -11.27 -0.44 -15.52
CA ILE A 121 -11.56 1.01 -15.51
C ILE A 121 -12.46 1.37 -14.33
N GLU A 122 -13.57 0.64 -14.15
CA GLU A 122 -14.47 0.86 -13.01
C GLU A 122 -13.76 0.67 -11.67
N ALA A 123 -12.91 -0.36 -11.54
CA ALA A 123 -12.13 -0.61 -10.34
C ALA A 123 -11.19 0.56 -9.99
N VAL A 124 -10.50 1.10 -11.00
CA VAL A 124 -9.58 2.25 -10.81
C VAL A 124 -10.34 3.52 -10.47
N GLU A 125 -11.50 3.79 -11.11
CA GLU A 125 -12.36 4.94 -10.77
C GLU A 125 -12.91 4.85 -9.33
N VAL A 126 -13.28 3.65 -8.88
CA VAL A 126 -13.68 3.42 -7.49
C VAL A 126 -12.50 3.66 -6.55
N LEU A 127 -11.33 3.11 -6.90
CA LEU A 127 -10.12 3.25 -6.11
C LEU A 127 -9.71 4.72 -5.94
N ASP A 128 -9.69 5.49 -7.03
CA ASP A 128 -9.38 6.92 -7.01
C ASP A 128 -10.30 7.68 -6.05
N ARG A 129 -11.61 7.44 -6.14
CA ARG A 129 -12.60 8.08 -5.27
C ARG A 129 -12.43 7.69 -3.80
N GLU A 130 -12.23 6.41 -3.50
CA GLU A 130 -12.13 5.93 -2.13
C GLU A 130 -10.79 6.33 -1.48
N VAL A 131 -9.70 6.30 -2.22
CA VAL A 131 -8.40 6.82 -1.77
C VAL A 131 -8.48 8.33 -1.52
N GLY A 132 -9.16 9.08 -2.42
CA GLY A 132 -9.39 10.51 -2.22
C GLY A 132 -10.05 10.82 -0.87
N LYS A 133 -11.11 10.08 -0.50
CA LYS A 133 -11.78 10.23 0.82
C LYS A 133 -10.81 9.98 1.99
N VAL A 134 -9.96 8.95 1.87
CA VAL A 134 -8.99 8.63 2.92
C VAL A 134 -7.94 9.71 3.04
N LEU A 135 -7.43 10.23 1.91
CA LEU A 135 -6.46 11.32 1.91
C LEU A 135 -7.03 12.62 2.50
N ASP A 136 -8.27 12.97 2.15
CA ASP A 136 -8.95 14.13 2.73
C ASP A 136 -9.07 13.98 4.26
N ALA A 137 -9.44 12.79 4.74
CA ALA A 137 -9.52 12.51 6.17
C ALA A 137 -8.14 12.53 6.85
N ALA A 138 -7.09 12.00 6.19
CA ALA A 138 -5.73 12.01 6.69
C ALA A 138 -5.24 13.45 6.90
N VAL A 139 -5.39 14.30 5.89
CA VAL A 139 -5.01 15.73 5.97
C VAL A 139 -5.82 16.44 7.06
N ALA A 140 -7.13 16.22 7.13
CA ALA A 140 -8.00 16.87 8.12
C ALA A 140 -7.64 16.49 9.56
N ASN A 141 -7.02 15.33 9.78
CA ASN A 141 -6.60 14.84 11.11
C ASN A 141 -5.08 14.93 11.33
N GLY A 142 -4.34 15.65 10.47
CA GLY A 142 -2.91 15.91 10.66
C GLY A 142 -1.98 14.73 10.38
N TYR A 143 -2.44 13.75 9.61
CA TYR A 143 -1.62 12.63 9.17
C TYR A 143 -0.87 12.97 7.87
N THR A 144 0.37 12.53 7.79
CA THR A 144 1.08 12.42 6.51
C THR A 144 0.69 11.10 5.84
N ALA A 145 0.34 11.12 4.56
CA ALA A 145 0.02 9.91 3.81
C ALA A 145 1.07 9.61 2.74
N VAL A 146 1.48 8.33 2.65
CA VAL A 146 2.30 7.79 1.56
C VAL A 146 1.44 6.82 0.77
N VAL A 147 1.26 7.07 -0.52
CA VAL A 147 0.49 6.23 -1.44
C VAL A 147 1.43 5.62 -2.46
N SER A 148 1.41 4.30 -2.57
CA SER A 148 2.17 3.56 -3.57
C SER A 148 1.45 2.26 -3.94
N ALA A 149 2.06 1.47 -4.82
CA ALA A 149 1.63 0.11 -5.10
C ALA A 149 2.82 -0.85 -4.89
N ASP A 150 2.52 -2.10 -4.58
CA ASP A 150 3.51 -3.17 -4.42
C ASP A 150 4.05 -3.68 -5.78
N HIS A 151 3.24 -3.59 -6.84
CA HIS A 151 3.58 -3.93 -8.23
C HIS A 151 2.58 -3.28 -9.19
N GLY A 152 2.90 -3.29 -10.48
CA GLY A 152 1.95 -2.95 -11.55
C GLY A 152 1.07 -4.14 -11.93
N ASN A 153 -0.15 -3.85 -12.39
CA ASN A 153 -1.09 -4.83 -12.94
C ASN A 153 -2.00 -4.19 -13.97
N CYS A 154 -2.87 -3.26 -13.59
CA CYS A 154 -3.84 -2.60 -14.50
C CYS A 154 -3.21 -1.62 -15.50
N ASP A 155 -1.93 -1.38 -15.44
CA ASP A 155 -1.18 -0.47 -16.31
C ASP A 155 -0.92 -1.05 -17.71
N LEU A 156 -1.05 -2.37 -17.87
CA LEU A 156 -0.94 -3.07 -19.15
C LEU A 156 -2.10 -4.06 -19.31
N MET A 157 -3.06 -3.74 -20.16
CA MET A 157 -4.28 -4.54 -20.35
C MET A 157 -4.23 -5.51 -21.53
N VAL A 158 -3.31 -5.28 -22.46
CA VAL A 158 -3.13 -6.11 -23.66
C VAL A 158 -1.65 -6.36 -23.85
N ASP A 159 -1.27 -7.61 -24.03
CA ASP A 159 0.09 -7.99 -24.36
C ASP A 159 0.47 -7.46 -25.77
N PRO A 160 1.51 -6.62 -25.88
CA PRO A 160 1.84 -5.96 -27.15
C PRO A 160 2.41 -6.93 -28.22
N VAL A 161 2.74 -8.17 -27.83
CA VAL A 161 3.29 -9.18 -28.74
C VAL A 161 2.22 -10.15 -29.22
N THR A 162 1.35 -10.60 -28.33
CA THR A 162 0.31 -11.61 -28.63
C THR A 162 -1.05 -11.01 -28.97
N ASP A 163 -1.27 -9.74 -28.65
CA ASP A 163 -2.58 -9.03 -28.75
C ASP A 163 -3.69 -9.68 -27.89
N GLU A 164 -3.28 -10.46 -26.89
CA GLU A 164 -4.19 -11.09 -25.94
C GLU A 164 -4.33 -10.26 -24.64
N PRO A 165 -5.41 -10.45 -23.86
CA PRO A 165 -5.55 -9.80 -22.55
C PRO A 165 -4.36 -10.13 -21.64
N HIS A 166 -3.70 -9.09 -21.12
CA HIS A 166 -2.64 -9.23 -20.11
C HIS A 166 -3.26 -9.34 -18.73
N THR A 167 -2.96 -10.42 -18.01
CA THR A 167 -3.55 -10.75 -16.70
C THR A 167 -2.51 -10.96 -15.61
N GLN A 168 -1.26 -10.60 -15.87
CA GLN A 168 -0.14 -10.79 -14.95
C GLN A 168 0.33 -9.46 -14.38
N HIS A 169 1.15 -9.54 -13.33
CA HIS A 169 1.85 -8.36 -12.83
C HIS A 169 2.84 -7.82 -13.87
N THR A 170 3.05 -6.52 -13.86
CA THR A 170 4.08 -5.88 -14.68
C THR A 170 5.29 -5.48 -13.84
N THR A 171 6.39 -5.22 -14.51
CA THR A 171 7.60 -4.62 -13.89
C THR A 171 7.69 -3.12 -14.14
N ASN A 172 6.61 -2.51 -14.60
CA ASN A 172 6.56 -1.07 -14.80
C ASN A 172 6.67 -0.33 -13.46
N PRO A 173 7.26 0.86 -13.45
CA PRO A 173 7.28 1.70 -12.26
C PRO A 173 5.86 2.01 -11.77
N VAL A 174 5.68 1.96 -10.46
CA VAL A 174 4.42 2.33 -9.79
C VAL A 174 4.51 3.75 -9.23
N PRO A 175 3.39 4.46 -9.07
CA PRO A 175 3.41 5.79 -8.47
C PRO A 175 3.85 5.74 -7.00
N CYS A 176 4.51 6.81 -6.55
CA CYS A 176 4.78 7.06 -5.14
C CYS A 176 4.45 8.52 -4.85
N LEU A 177 3.46 8.74 -4.00
CA LEU A 177 2.97 10.07 -3.63
C LEU A 177 3.12 10.26 -2.13
N ILE A 178 3.52 11.46 -1.71
CA ILE A 178 3.53 11.87 -0.31
C ILE A 178 2.62 13.09 -0.18
N VAL A 179 1.59 12.97 0.67
CA VAL A 179 0.69 14.05 1.04
C VAL A 179 1.03 14.46 2.45
N ASP A 180 1.63 15.64 2.59
CA ASP A 180 2.17 16.19 3.83
C ASP A 180 1.97 17.72 3.80
N ASP A 181 1.88 18.37 4.93
CA ASP A 181 1.92 19.83 5.05
C ASP A 181 3.28 20.40 4.60
N ARG A 182 4.34 19.62 4.73
CA ARG A 182 5.67 19.91 4.21
C ARG A 182 5.77 19.51 2.74
N HIS A 183 6.50 20.28 1.96
CA HIS A 183 6.74 19.97 0.56
C HIS A 183 8.07 19.26 0.38
N TRP A 184 8.05 18.05 -0.17
CA TRP A 184 9.23 17.22 -0.34
C TRP A 184 9.66 17.12 -1.80
N LEU A 185 10.96 17.29 -2.04
CA LEU A 185 11.59 16.77 -3.24
C LEU A 185 11.88 15.28 -3.02
N LEU A 186 11.30 14.44 -3.86
CA LEU A 186 11.53 13.00 -3.82
C LEU A 186 12.66 12.58 -4.76
N ALA A 187 13.29 11.45 -4.47
CA ALA A 187 14.18 10.78 -5.39
C ALA A 187 13.39 10.36 -6.66
N GLU A 188 14.02 10.48 -7.82
CA GLU A 188 13.38 10.15 -9.10
C GLU A 188 13.01 8.67 -9.22
N PHE A 189 13.80 7.80 -8.61
CA PHE A 189 13.59 6.36 -8.59
C PHE A 189 13.83 5.78 -7.21
N GLY A 190 13.07 4.74 -6.89
CA GLY A 190 13.20 3.95 -5.68
C GLY A 190 12.59 2.57 -5.85
N GLY A 191 12.60 1.79 -4.79
CA GLY A 191 11.99 0.48 -4.72
C GLY A 191 11.18 0.29 -3.44
N LEU A 192 10.52 -0.85 -3.30
CA LEU A 192 9.72 -1.17 -2.11
C LEU A 192 10.56 -1.14 -0.81
N ALA A 193 11.86 -1.50 -0.91
CA ALA A 193 12.78 -1.44 0.23
C ALA A 193 13.00 -0.01 0.78
N ASP A 194 12.68 1.03 -0.01
CA ASP A 194 12.86 2.42 0.35
C ASP A 194 11.65 3.02 1.09
N ILE A 195 10.50 2.32 1.08
CA ILE A 195 9.25 2.80 1.70
C ILE A 195 9.39 2.87 3.23
N ALA A 196 9.83 1.81 3.89
CA ALA A 196 9.99 1.80 5.35
C ALA A 196 11.00 2.86 5.82
N PRO A 197 12.20 3.01 5.23
CA PRO A 197 13.11 4.11 5.54
C PRO A 197 12.50 5.50 5.34
N THR A 198 11.64 5.67 4.33
CA THR A 198 10.93 6.94 4.07
C THR A 198 9.93 7.24 5.18
N LEU A 199 9.15 6.24 5.59
CA LEU A 199 8.19 6.36 6.69
C LEU A 199 8.89 6.66 8.02
N LEU A 200 9.95 5.94 8.36
CA LEU A 200 10.74 6.20 9.58
C LEU A 200 11.24 7.65 9.61
N ARG A 201 11.75 8.16 8.49
CA ARG A 201 12.22 9.55 8.41
C ARG A 201 11.08 10.57 8.56
N LEU A 202 9.89 10.31 7.98
CA LEU A 202 8.71 11.15 8.15
C LEU A 202 8.26 11.19 9.62
N MET A 203 8.34 10.06 10.31
CA MET A 203 7.99 9.91 11.71
C MET A 203 9.10 10.37 12.69
N GLY A 204 10.28 10.73 12.19
CA GLY A 204 11.41 11.12 13.03
C GLY A 204 12.05 9.98 13.81
N LEU A 205 11.88 8.74 13.34
CA LEU A 205 12.46 7.53 13.93
C LEU A 205 13.77 7.15 13.25
N GLU A 206 14.65 6.51 14.01
CA GLU A 206 15.96 6.06 13.51
C GLU A 206 15.80 4.82 12.63
N GLN A 207 16.47 4.82 11.47
CA GLN A 207 16.53 3.67 10.58
C GLN A 207 17.57 2.68 11.09
N PRO A 208 17.23 1.40 11.36
CA PRO A 208 18.18 0.38 11.76
C PRO A 208 19.12 0.01 10.61
N LEU A 209 20.32 -0.46 10.96
CA LEU A 209 21.36 -0.84 10.01
C LEU A 209 20.97 -2.02 9.10
N GLU A 210 20.07 -2.86 9.56
CA GLU A 210 19.52 -4.00 8.84
C GLU A 210 18.62 -3.58 7.67
N MET A 211 18.01 -2.39 7.73
CA MET A 211 17.26 -1.81 6.63
C MET A 211 18.21 -1.17 5.62
N GLN A 212 18.47 -1.86 4.50
CA GLN A 212 19.42 -1.43 3.48
C GLN A 212 18.84 -0.42 2.47
N GLY A 213 17.52 -0.22 2.45
CA GLY A 213 16.88 0.81 1.65
C GLY A 213 17.25 2.22 2.10
N ARG A 214 16.89 3.20 1.32
CA ARG A 214 17.14 4.63 1.61
C ARG A 214 15.84 5.43 1.56
N SER A 215 15.73 6.44 2.41
CA SER A 215 14.59 7.36 2.32
C SER A 215 14.49 8.02 0.95
N LEU A 216 13.31 8.03 0.36
CA LEU A 216 13.01 8.73 -0.89
C LEU A 216 12.94 10.26 -0.71
N LEU A 217 12.91 10.76 0.53
CA LEU A 217 12.93 12.20 0.81
C LEU A 217 14.32 12.76 0.55
N VAL A 218 14.48 13.58 -0.48
CA VAL A 218 15.77 14.23 -0.80
C VAL A 218 15.96 15.44 0.10
N ARG A 219 15.02 16.38 0.03
CA ARG A 219 15.01 17.61 0.86
C ARG A 219 13.61 18.19 0.96
N GLU A 220 13.37 18.94 2.01
CA GLU A 220 12.19 19.78 2.14
C GLU A 220 12.34 21.04 1.26
N LEU A 221 11.23 21.47 0.68
CA LEU A 221 11.17 22.65 -0.18
C LEU A 221 10.56 23.84 0.58
N ASP A 222 11.16 25.01 0.46
CA ASP A 222 10.74 26.22 1.17
C ASP A 222 9.38 26.78 0.70
N GLN A 223 8.85 26.32 -0.45
CA GLN A 223 7.56 26.73 -1.01
C GLN A 223 6.92 25.59 -1.82
N PRO A 224 5.59 25.59 -2.01
CA PRO A 224 4.92 24.58 -2.81
C PRO A 224 5.50 24.53 -4.21
N ALA A 225 6.00 23.37 -4.60
CA ALA A 225 6.67 23.16 -5.90
C ALA A 225 5.70 23.12 -7.09
N LEU A 226 4.39 23.18 -6.86
CA LEU A 226 3.37 23.05 -7.91
C LEU A 226 2.48 24.29 -8.01
N PRO A 227 2.20 24.77 -9.23
CA PRO A 227 1.07 25.66 -9.44
C PRO A 227 -0.21 24.89 -9.02
N THR A 228 -1.06 25.51 -8.23
CA THR A 228 -2.40 25.01 -7.96
C THR A 228 -3.09 24.67 -9.27
N LEU A 229 -3.93 23.63 -9.30
CA LEU A 229 -4.73 23.22 -10.46
C LEU A 229 -5.45 24.39 -11.17
N ALA A 230 -5.64 25.51 -10.49
CA ALA A 230 -6.16 26.76 -11.06
C ALA A 230 -5.28 27.35 -12.20
N ASN A 231 -3.99 27.03 -12.27
CA ASN A 231 -3.07 27.56 -13.28
C ASN A 231 -2.91 26.65 -14.51
N LEU A 232 -3.46 25.46 -14.51
CA LEU A 232 -3.44 24.53 -15.65
C LEU A 232 -4.54 24.81 -16.68
N ASN A 233 -5.54 25.64 -16.34
CA ASN A 233 -6.65 26.00 -17.24
C ASN A 233 -6.43 27.36 -17.96
N ALA A 234 -5.24 27.96 -17.85
CA ALA A 234 -4.93 29.28 -18.41
C ALA A 234 -3.83 29.25 -19.51
N ALA A 235 -3.54 28.06 -20.07
CA ALA A 235 -2.58 27.93 -21.20
C ALA A 235 -3.21 27.23 -22.40
#